data_376bdcc95df9b971074bb4bcf8d57b6f
#
_entry.id   376bdcc95df9b971074bb4bcf8d57b6f
#
_cell.length_a   1.000
_cell.length_b   1.000
_cell.length_c   1.000
_cell.angle_alpha   90.00
_cell.angle_beta   90.00
_cell.angle_gamma   90.00
#
_symmetry.space_group_name_H-M   'P 1'
#
loop_
_entity.id
_entity.type
_entity.pdbx_description
1 polymer ?
#
loop_
_entity_poly.entity_id
_entity_poly.type
_entity_poly.pdbx_seq_one_letter_code
_entity_poly.pdbx_strand_id
1 'polypeptide(L)'
;MKPVDLVRKLRRDAAYEPAALDRGKELLMAAIRQEVGPQRRPSIVPQLPYQDIRAALEFLERAFGFREIPTARLVSAEGVIGHSLVEFGGSVIGIGTQGAHRAVSPMRGGVESQYISVYIDDIDAHYQRALAAGAQIATALREHVSGRTHRAYEALDLEGHRWRFVQLMREVQH
;
A
#
# COMPACT_ATOMS: atom_id res chain seq x y z
N MET A 1 19.23 -13.37 -23.16
CA MET A 1 17.84 -12.89 -23.30
C MET A 1 17.78 -11.52 -22.62
N LYS A 2 17.40 -10.47 -23.31
CA LYS A 2 17.37 -9.11 -22.74
C LYS A 2 16.20 -8.96 -21.77
N PRO A 3 16.31 -8.14 -20.71
CA PRO A 3 15.22 -7.95 -19.70
C PRO A 3 13.87 -7.58 -20.33
N VAL A 4 13.88 -6.86 -21.44
CA VAL A 4 12.69 -6.46 -22.21
C VAL A 4 11.96 -7.67 -22.83
N ASP A 5 12.70 -8.70 -23.23
CA ASP A 5 12.12 -9.91 -23.83
C ASP A 5 11.48 -10.80 -22.76
N LEU A 6 12.02 -10.78 -21.54
CA LEU A 6 11.46 -11.46 -20.38
C LEU A 6 10.13 -10.82 -19.96
N VAL A 7 10.08 -9.49 -19.93
CA VAL A 7 8.85 -8.74 -19.62
C VAL A 7 7.78 -8.94 -20.69
N ARG A 8 8.16 -9.00 -21.99
CA ARG A 8 7.22 -9.33 -23.07
C ARG A 8 6.72 -10.78 -22.99
N LYS A 9 7.57 -11.71 -22.62
CA LYS A 9 7.21 -13.12 -22.43
C LYS A 9 6.26 -13.25 -21.23
N LEU A 10 6.56 -12.61 -20.09
CA LEU A 10 5.69 -12.57 -18.92
C LEU A 10 4.32 -11.92 -19.22
N ARG A 11 4.28 -10.91 -20.11
CA ARG A 11 3.01 -10.32 -20.58
C ARG A 11 2.21 -11.25 -21.49
N ARG A 12 2.85 -12.18 -22.18
CA ARG A 12 2.21 -13.12 -23.10
C ARG A 12 1.80 -14.41 -22.39
N ASP A 13 2.60 -14.84 -21.42
CA ASP A 13 2.36 -16.06 -20.63
C ASP A 13 1.45 -15.79 -19.42
N ALA A 14 1.33 -14.54 -18.96
CA ALA A 14 0.19 -14.02 -18.21
C ALA A 14 -1.02 -13.83 -19.14
N ALA A 15 -1.22 -14.77 -20.06
CA ALA A 15 -2.47 -14.90 -20.75
C ALA A 15 -3.53 -15.01 -19.65
N TYR A 16 -4.29 -13.95 -19.58
CA TYR A 16 -5.45 -13.74 -18.77
C TYR A 16 -6.34 -14.99 -18.82
N GLU A 17 -6.09 -15.94 -17.92
CA GLU A 17 -7.04 -16.99 -17.64
C GLU A 17 -8.05 -16.41 -16.65
N PRO A 18 -9.30 -16.16 -17.07
CA PRO A 18 -10.34 -15.67 -16.17
C PRO A 18 -10.44 -16.49 -14.89
N ALA A 19 -10.26 -17.80 -14.98
CA ALA A 19 -10.26 -18.73 -13.86
C ALA A 19 -9.11 -18.52 -12.85
N ALA A 20 -7.96 -18.01 -13.26
CA ALA A 20 -6.87 -17.69 -12.34
C ALA A 20 -7.14 -16.42 -11.56
N LEU A 21 -7.77 -15.44 -12.19
CA LEU A 21 -8.21 -14.20 -11.55
C LEU A 21 -9.35 -14.46 -10.57
N ASP A 22 -10.30 -15.29 -10.92
CA ASP A 22 -11.41 -15.62 -10.02
C ASP A 22 -10.92 -16.41 -8.81
N ARG A 23 -10.00 -17.38 -8.99
CA ARG A 23 -9.34 -18.06 -7.88
C ARG A 23 -8.53 -17.08 -7.00
N GLY A 24 -7.78 -16.15 -7.61
CA GLY A 24 -7.05 -15.12 -6.90
C GLY A 24 -7.98 -14.22 -6.09
N LYS A 25 -9.10 -13.80 -6.67
CA LYS A 25 -10.13 -13.01 -6.00
C LYS A 25 -10.80 -13.78 -4.85
N GLU A 26 -11.10 -15.05 -5.03
CA GLU A 26 -11.67 -15.89 -3.98
C GLU A 26 -10.70 -16.11 -2.82
N LEU A 27 -9.42 -16.37 -3.11
CA LEU A 27 -8.36 -16.47 -2.08
C LEU A 27 -8.18 -15.17 -1.33
N LEU A 28 -8.17 -14.04 -2.05
CA LEU A 28 -8.12 -12.71 -1.47
C LEU A 28 -9.30 -12.45 -0.54
N MET A 29 -10.50 -12.77 -1.00
CA MET A 29 -11.73 -12.60 -0.19
C MET A 29 -11.80 -13.58 0.99
N ALA A 30 -11.20 -14.76 0.87
CA ALA A 30 -11.07 -15.72 1.97
C ALA A 30 -10.06 -15.23 3.02
N ALA A 31 -8.91 -14.69 2.60
CA ALA A 31 -7.90 -14.13 3.49
C ALA A 31 -8.44 -12.91 4.26
N ILE A 32 -9.14 -12.00 3.59
CA ILE A 32 -9.82 -10.87 4.23
C ILE A 32 -10.84 -11.36 5.27
N ARG A 33 -11.57 -12.43 4.98
CA ARG A 33 -12.54 -13.03 5.92
C ARG A 33 -11.89 -13.60 7.16
N GLN A 34 -10.72 -14.21 7.01
CA GLN A 34 -10.03 -14.90 8.11
C GLN A 34 -9.33 -13.93 9.06
N GLU A 35 -8.69 -12.89 8.53
CA GLU A 35 -7.88 -11.94 9.30
C GLU A 35 -8.69 -10.78 9.91
N VAL A 36 -9.75 -10.34 9.21
CA VAL A 36 -10.57 -9.19 9.65
C VAL A 36 -11.80 -9.63 10.47
N GLY A 37 -12.06 -10.94 10.55
CA GLY A 37 -13.21 -11.53 11.24
C GLY A 37 -14.54 -11.37 10.49
N PRO A 38 -15.59 -12.13 10.86
CA PRO A 38 -16.84 -12.21 10.12
C PRO A 38 -17.68 -10.90 10.10
N GLN A 39 -17.34 -9.91 10.91
CA GLN A 39 -18.16 -8.70 11.08
C GLN A 39 -17.64 -7.42 10.40
N ARG A 40 -16.45 -7.43 9.80
CA ARG A 40 -15.89 -6.25 9.12
C ARG A 40 -15.14 -6.62 7.84
N ARG A 41 -15.88 -6.95 6.81
CA ARG A 41 -15.29 -6.97 5.46
C ARG A 41 -15.07 -5.51 5.03
N PRO A 42 -13.86 -5.08 4.67
CA PRO A 42 -13.71 -3.80 4.01
C PRO A 42 -14.47 -3.84 2.70
N SER A 43 -15.46 -2.96 2.55
CA SER A 43 -16.23 -2.83 1.31
C SER A 43 -15.45 -2.10 0.22
N ILE A 44 -14.40 -1.38 0.62
CA ILE A 44 -13.50 -0.66 -0.29
C ILE A 44 -12.07 -1.01 0.11
N VAL A 45 -11.29 -1.48 -0.86
CA VAL A 45 -9.86 -1.79 -0.70
C VAL A 45 -9.11 -1.02 -1.79
N PRO A 46 -8.41 0.06 -1.45
CA PRO A 46 -7.53 0.75 -2.39
C PRO A 46 -6.47 -0.20 -2.95
N GLN A 47 -6.14 -0.06 -4.23
CA GLN A 47 -5.12 -0.87 -4.89
C GLN A 47 -3.99 0.04 -5.36
N LEU A 48 -2.78 -0.23 -4.90
CA LEU A 48 -1.57 0.49 -5.29
C LEU A 48 -0.69 -0.36 -6.19
N PRO A 49 -0.34 0.14 -7.38
CA PRO A 49 0.53 -0.57 -8.31
C PRO A 49 2.00 -0.36 -7.96
N TYR A 50 2.78 -1.45 -7.94
CA TYR A 50 4.22 -1.43 -7.71
C TYR A 50 4.96 -2.23 -8.79
N GLN A 51 6.21 -1.85 -9.05
CA GLN A 51 7.14 -2.60 -9.89
C GLN A 51 7.77 -3.75 -9.10
N ASP A 52 8.18 -3.44 -7.86
CA ASP A 52 8.76 -4.41 -6.93
C ASP A 52 7.91 -4.50 -5.66
N ILE A 53 6.98 -5.46 -5.65
CA ILE A 53 6.08 -5.68 -4.52
C ILE A 53 6.84 -6.11 -3.26
N ARG A 54 7.91 -6.89 -3.38
CA ARG A 54 8.69 -7.34 -2.22
C ARG A 54 9.34 -6.16 -1.51
N ALA A 55 10.05 -5.32 -2.26
CA ALA A 55 10.68 -4.12 -1.71
C ALA A 55 9.63 -3.16 -1.12
N ALA A 56 8.47 -3.04 -1.77
CA ALA A 56 7.38 -2.20 -1.27
C ALA A 56 6.84 -2.72 0.08
N LEU A 57 6.58 -4.02 0.22
CA LEU A 57 6.10 -4.61 1.47
C LEU A 57 7.10 -4.40 2.61
N GLU A 58 8.38 -4.66 2.38
CA GLU A 58 9.45 -4.46 3.36
C GLU A 58 9.58 -2.98 3.78
N PHE A 59 9.43 -2.06 2.82
CA PHE A 59 9.48 -0.64 3.10
C PHE A 59 8.26 -0.18 3.91
N LEU A 60 7.05 -0.53 3.48
CA LEU A 60 5.81 -0.14 4.15
C LEU A 60 5.77 -0.63 5.60
N GLU A 61 6.26 -1.84 5.86
CA GLU A 61 6.38 -2.38 7.21
C GLU A 61 7.40 -1.57 8.04
N ARG A 62 8.62 -1.41 7.54
CA ARG A 62 9.70 -0.75 8.26
C ARG A 62 9.45 0.73 8.49
N ALA A 63 9.03 1.45 7.43
CA ALA A 63 8.89 2.91 7.46
C ALA A 63 7.57 3.38 8.04
N PHE A 64 6.47 2.73 7.65
CA PHE A 64 5.12 3.20 7.95
C PHE A 64 4.35 2.30 8.91
N GLY A 65 4.91 1.13 9.28
CA GLY A 65 4.31 0.24 10.27
C GLY A 65 3.13 -0.57 9.77
N PHE A 66 2.96 -0.67 8.45
CA PHE A 66 1.99 -1.59 7.86
C PHE A 66 2.41 -3.04 8.11
N ARG A 67 1.43 -3.91 8.26
CA ARG A 67 1.66 -5.34 8.40
C ARG A 67 1.12 -6.08 7.19
N GLU A 68 1.95 -6.88 6.53
CA GLU A 68 1.46 -7.75 5.48
C GLU A 68 0.49 -8.80 6.02
N ILE A 69 -0.52 -9.15 5.21
CA ILE A 69 -1.39 -10.31 5.42
C ILE A 69 -0.85 -11.47 4.57
N PRO A 70 -0.03 -12.39 5.13
CA PRO A 70 0.68 -13.39 4.32
C PRO A 70 -0.25 -14.34 3.56
N THR A 71 -1.44 -14.62 4.11
CA THR A 71 -2.45 -15.47 3.47
C THR A 71 -3.08 -14.84 2.22
N ALA A 72 -2.89 -13.53 2.02
CA ALA A 72 -3.35 -12.81 0.83
C ALA A 72 -2.28 -12.67 -0.26
N ARG A 73 -1.06 -13.17 -0.01
CA ARG A 73 0.04 -13.10 -0.97
C ARG A 73 -0.20 -14.06 -2.13
N LEU A 74 -0.24 -13.54 -3.34
CA LEU A 74 -0.31 -14.33 -4.57
C LEU A 74 1.10 -14.39 -5.19
N VAL A 75 1.58 -15.61 -5.35
CA VAL A 75 2.92 -15.88 -5.89
C VAL A 75 2.78 -16.76 -7.13
N SER A 76 3.49 -16.41 -8.20
CA SER A 76 3.54 -17.24 -9.41
C SER A 76 4.37 -18.51 -9.19
N ALA A 77 4.33 -19.44 -10.14
CA ALA A 77 5.13 -20.67 -10.10
C ALA A 77 6.64 -20.38 -10.06
N GLU A 78 7.07 -19.23 -10.59
CA GLU A 78 8.46 -18.76 -10.62
C GLU A 78 8.85 -17.97 -9.33
N GLY A 79 7.96 -17.91 -8.34
CA GLY A 79 8.23 -17.24 -7.07
C GLY A 79 8.06 -15.70 -7.10
N VAL A 80 7.44 -15.15 -8.16
CA VAL A 80 7.19 -13.71 -8.27
C VAL A 80 5.91 -13.35 -7.54
N ILE A 81 5.98 -12.34 -6.65
CA ILE A 81 4.79 -11.82 -5.96
C ILE A 81 4.02 -10.95 -6.94
N GLY A 82 2.79 -11.35 -7.26
CA GLY A 82 1.90 -10.60 -8.15
C GLY A 82 0.93 -9.69 -7.40
N HIS A 83 0.61 -10.04 -6.14
CA HIS A 83 -0.30 -9.29 -5.28
C HIS A 83 -0.09 -9.65 -3.81
N SER A 84 -0.36 -8.70 -2.92
CA SER A 84 -0.52 -8.93 -1.48
C SER A 84 -1.46 -7.89 -0.86
N LEU A 85 -1.78 -8.06 0.41
CA LEU A 85 -2.49 -7.07 1.22
C LEU A 85 -1.60 -6.62 2.37
N VAL A 86 -1.72 -5.34 2.71
CA VAL A 86 -1.17 -4.78 3.94
C VAL A 86 -2.29 -4.22 4.81
N GLU A 87 -2.13 -4.33 6.10
CA GLU A 87 -3.09 -3.90 7.12
C GLU A 87 -2.46 -2.80 7.98
N PHE A 88 -3.27 -1.80 8.36
CA PHE A 88 -2.94 -0.79 9.37
C PHE A 88 -4.23 -0.34 10.07
N GLY A 89 -4.27 -0.46 11.39
CA GLY A 89 -5.41 0.02 12.21
C GLY A 89 -6.76 -0.57 11.80
N GLY A 90 -6.79 -1.83 11.34
CA GLY A 90 -8.00 -2.51 10.88
C GLY A 90 -8.44 -2.13 9.45
N SER A 91 -7.67 -1.32 8.75
CA SER A 91 -7.86 -0.99 7.33
C SER A 91 -6.89 -1.78 6.46
N VAL A 92 -7.30 -2.07 5.23
CA VAL A 92 -6.54 -2.93 4.30
C VAL A 92 -6.29 -2.20 2.99
N ILE A 93 -5.10 -2.37 2.45
CA ILE A 93 -4.68 -1.82 1.15
C ILE A 93 -4.10 -2.98 0.32
N GLY A 94 -4.46 -3.04 -0.95
CA GLY A 94 -3.89 -3.99 -1.90
C GLY A 94 -2.62 -3.43 -2.53
N ILE A 95 -1.61 -4.28 -2.61
CA ILE A 95 -0.32 -4.03 -3.25
C ILE A 95 -0.23 -4.96 -4.45
N GLY A 96 -0.25 -4.42 -5.64
CA GLY A 96 -0.34 -5.21 -6.87
C GLY A 96 0.71 -4.87 -7.91
N THR A 97 0.97 -5.80 -8.83
CA THR A 97 1.88 -5.57 -9.94
C THR A 97 1.34 -4.46 -10.85
N GLN A 98 2.18 -3.50 -11.19
CA GLN A 98 1.82 -2.47 -12.15
C GLN A 98 1.47 -3.06 -13.52
N GLY A 99 0.59 -2.35 -14.26
CA GLY A 99 0.06 -2.81 -15.54
C GLY A 99 -1.21 -3.63 -15.43
N ALA A 100 -1.51 -4.22 -14.26
CA ALA A 100 -2.84 -4.72 -13.96
C ALA A 100 -3.83 -3.54 -13.98
N HIS A 101 -4.98 -3.73 -14.59
CA HIS A 101 -6.00 -2.68 -14.75
C HIS A 101 -5.47 -1.34 -15.34
N ARG A 102 -4.36 -1.37 -16.10
CA ARG A 102 -3.67 -0.19 -16.65
C ARG A 102 -3.12 0.79 -15.61
N ALA A 103 -3.04 0.36 -14.36
CA ALA A 103 -2.45 1.15 -13.28
C ALA A 103 -0.92 1.06 -13.33
N VAL A 104 -0.25 2.18 -13.06
CA VAL A 104 1.21 2.28 -12.98
C VAL A 104 1.60 3.04 -11.71
N SER A 105 2.78 2.71 -11.14
CA SER A 105 3.28 3.47 -10.00
C SER A 105 3.62 4.92 -10.39
N PRO A 106 3.55 5.89 -9.46
CA PRO A 106 3.90 7.29 -9.73
C PRO A 106 5.31 7.45 -10.27
N MET A 107 6.28 6.68 -9.79
CA MET A 107 7.66 6.68 -10.28
C MET A 107 7.74 6.43 -11.80
N ARG A 108 6.88 5.57 -12.33
CA ARG A 108 6.84 5.27 -13.76
C ARG A 108 5.90 6.19 -14.53
N GLY A 109 4.75 6.54 -13.94
CA GLY A 109 3.74 7.38 -14.56
C GLY A 109 4.08 8.87 -14.56
N GLY A 110 4.98 9.30 -13.69
CA GLY A 110 5.39 10.70 -13.54
C GLY A 110 4.33 11.61 -12.91
N VAL A 111 3.20 11.05 -12.48
CA VAL A 111 2.08 11.80 -11.90
C VAL A 111 1.52 11.06 -10.69
N GLU A 112 1.36 11.78 -9.58
CA GLU A 112 0.59 11.34 -8.43
C GLU A 112 -0.89 11.71 -8.66
N SER A 113 -1.77 10.71 -8.78
CA SER A 113 -3.20 10.93 -8.98
C SER A 113 -4.01 10.87 -7.69
N GLN A 114 -3.42 10.39 -6.59
CA GLN A 114 -4.07 10.22 -5.29
C GLN A 114 -3.04 10.18 -4.16
N TYR A 115 -3.50 10.43 -2.96
CA TYR A 115 -2.75 10.16 -1.73
C TYR A 115 -3.63 9.38 -0.76
N ILE A 116 -2.99 8.67 0.18
CA ILE A 116 -3.68 7.92 1.23
C ILE A 116 -3.46 8.62 2.55
N SER A 117 -4.56 8.93 3.25
CA SER A 117 -4.50 9.44 4.61
C SER A 117 -4.57 8.30 5.62
N VAL A 118 -3.59 8.28 6.53
CA VAL A 118 -3.48 7.30 7.61
C VAL A 118 -3.55 8.04 8.94
N TYR A 119 -4.50 7.65 9.78
CA TYR A 119 -4.64 8.22 11.12
C TYR A 119 -3.83 7.40 12.11
N ILE A 120 -3.02 8.08 12.91
CA ILE A 120 -2.08 7.48 13.86
C ILE A 120 -2.16 8.19 15.22
N ASP A 121 -1.83 7.44 16.29
CA ASP A 121 -1.95 7.94 17.65
C ASP A 121 -0.71 8.74 18.10
N ASP A 122 0.49 8.35 17.65
CA ASP A 122 1.76 9.01 17.98
C ASP A 122 2.50 9.39 16.70
N ILE A 123 2.26 10.64 16.24
CA ILE A 123 2.82 11.12 14.98
C ILE A 123 4.32 11.44 15.10
N ASP A 124 4.81 11.77 16.29
CA ASP A 124 6.23 12.07 16.49
C ASP A 124 7.05 10.79 16.34
N ALA A 125 6.66 9.72 17.04
CA ALA A 125 7.32 8.42 16.93
C ALA A 125 7.23 7.87 15.50
N HIS A 126 6.06 8.02 14.85
CA HIS A 126 5.86 7.57 13.47
C HIS A 126 6.74 8.36 12.48
N TYR A 127 6.83 9.67 12.63
CA TYR A 127 7.67 10.54 11.80
C TYR A 127 9.16 10.18 11.92
N GLN A 128 9.64 9.95 13.14
CA GLN A 128 11.03 9.51 13.37
C GLN A 128 11.31 8.13 12.77
N ARG A 129 10.36 7.20 12.85
CA ARG A 129 10.46 5.88 12.19
C ARG A 129 10.59 6.03 10.68
N ALA A 130 9.73 6.83 10.07
CA ALA A 130 9.74 7.07 8.64
C ALA A 130 11.09 7.66 8.17
N LEU A 131 11.61 8.67 8.88
CA LEU A 131 12.92 9.26 8.61
C LEU A 131 14.04 8.21 8.73
N ALA A 132 14.08 7.46 9.83
CA ALA A 132 15.11 6.44 10.08
C ALA A 132 15.09 5.32 9.03
N ALA A 133 13.92 5.02 8.47
CA ALA A 133 13.75 4.04 7.40
C ALA A 133 14.05 4.58 5.99
N GLY A 134 14.41 5.88 5.87
CA GLY A 134 14.75 6.51 4.60
C GLY A 134 13.54 6.93 3.75
N ALA A 135 12.38 7.16 4.37
CA ALA A 135 11.24 7.70 3.63
C ALA A 135 11.53 9.13 3.15
N GLN A 136 11.16 9.43 1.92
CA GLN A 136 11.26 10.78 1.38
C GLN A 136 10.12 11.63 1.96
N ILE A 137 10.47 12.59 2.82
CA ILE A 137 9.49 13.52 3.39
C ILE A 137 9.13 14.59 2.36
N ALA A 138 7.89 14.57 1.90
CA ALA A 138 7.36 15.54 0.95
C ALA A 138 6.85 16.80 1.65
N THR A 139 6.27 16.67 2.85
CA THR A 139 5.85 17.77 3.71
C THR A 139 6.25 17.46 5.14
N ALA A 140 7.04 18.32 5.76
CA ALA A 140 7.50 18.15 7.14
C ALA A 140 6.33 18.13 8.13
N LEU A 141 6.55 17.47 9.27
CA LEU A 141 5.56 17.42 10.34
C LEU A 141 5.25 18.84 10.86
N ARG A 142 3.98 19.19 10.84
CA ARG A 142 3.49 20.48 11.33
C ARG A 142 2.06 20.37 11.85
N GLU A 143 1.67 21.37 12.61
CA GLU A 143 0.30 21.54 13.06
C GLU A 143 -0.53 22.28 12.00
N HIS A 144 -1.78 21.87 11.87
CA HIS A 144 -2.77 22.47 11.01
C HIS A 144 -4.02 22.81 11.83
N VAL A 145 -4.52 24.03 11.64
CA VAL A 145 -5.77 24.47 12.24
C VAL A 145 -6.78 24.74 11.12
N SER A 146 -7.63 23.76 10.86
CA SER A 146 -8.74 23.92 9.92
C SER A 146 -9.93 23.10 10.40
N GLY A 147 -10.84 23.74 11.11
CA GLY A 147 -11.96 23.09 11.78
C GLY A 147 -11.54 22.34 13.04
N ARG A 148 -10.78 21.26 12.92
CA ARG A 148 -10.11 20.56 14.04
C ARG A 148 -8.60 20.73 13.96
N THR A 149 -7.97 20.99 15.10
CA THR A 149 -6.51 20.98 15.19
C THR A 149 -5.99 19.55 14.97
N HIS A 150 -5.06 19.41 14.06
CA HIS A 150 -4.39 18.13 13.78
C HIS A 150 -2.93 18.39 13.44
N ARG A 151 -2.11 17.37 13.66
CA ARG A 151 -0.71 17.37 13.22
C ARG A 151 -0.60 16.39 12.04
N ALA A 152 0.14 16.76 11.03
CA ALA A 152 0.31 15.91 9.85
C ALA A 152 1.67 16.10 9.19
N TYR A 153 2.11 15.07 8.50
CA TYR A 153 3.21 15.13 7.55
C TYR A 153 2.90 14.27 6.32
N GLU A 154 3.65 14.48 5.25
CA GLU A 154 3.52 13.68 4.04
C GLU A 154 4.87 13.06 3.67
N ALA A 155 4.83 11.81 3.26
CA ALA A 155 5.98 11.08 2.77
C ALA A 155 5.66 10.34 1.48
N LEU A 156 6.68 10.11 0.67
CA LEU A 156 6.63 9.23 -0.48
C LEU A 156 7.25 7.89 -0.11
N ASP A 157 6.66 6.82 -0.62
CA ASP A 157 7.28 5.50 -0.55
C ASP A 157 8.31 5.29 -1.67
N LEU A 158 8.83 4.06 -1.80
CA LEU A 158 9.88 3.71 -2.75
C LEU A 158 9.51 3.98 -4.22
N GLU A 159 8.21 3.93 -4.55
CA GLU A 159 7.73 4.10 -5.92
C GLU A 159 6.90 5.38 -6.11
N GLY A 160 7.00 6.29 -5.12
CA GLY A 160 6.45 7.64 -5.21
C GLY A 160 4.97 7.75 -4.85
N HIS A 161 4.34 6.72 -4.28
CA HIS A 161 3.00 6.90 -3.74
C HIS A 161 3.03 7.82 -2.54
N ARG A 162 2.10 8.77 -2.50
CA ARG A 162 2.00 9.77 -1.44
C ARG A 162 1.14 9.26 -0.28
N TRP A 163 1.71 9.34 0.91
CA TRP A 163 1.09 9.00 2.17
C TRP A 163 1.01 10.23 3.04
N ARG A 164 -0.17 10.54 3.57
CA ARG A 164 -0.38 11.60 4.56
C ARG A 164 -0.72 10.98 5.90
N PHE A 165 0.15 11.17 6.88
CA PHE A 165 -0.04 10.68 8.24
C PHE A 165 -0.62 11.81 9.09
N VAL A 166 -1.66 11.50 9.87
CA VAL A 166 -2.46 12.49 10.58
C VAL A 166 -2.70 12.04 12.02
N GLN A 167 -2.42 12.89 12.97
CA GLN A 167 -2.86 12.77 14.36
C GLN A 167 -3.89 13.85 14.66
N LEU A 168 -5.11 13.44 15.04
CA LEU A 168 -6.12 14.37 15.53
C LEU A 168 -5.77 14.80 16.96
N MET A 169 -5.68 16.10 17.21
CA MET A 169 -5.51 16.61 18.54
C MET A 169 -6.84 16.53 19.30
N ARG A 170 -6.81 16.12 20.56
CA ARG A 170 -8.01 16.15 21.42
C ARG A 170 -8.43 17.61 21.61
N GLU A 171 -9.69 17.91 21.38
CA GLU A 171 -10.23 19.19 21.79
C GLU A 171 -10.12 19.29 23.32
N VAL A 172 -9.39 20.29 23.80
CA VAL A 172 -9.43 20.65 25.22
C VAL A 172 -10.78 21.33 25.41
N GLN A 173 -11.74 20.64 26.01
CA GLN A 173 -12.97 21.26 26.48
C GLN A 173 -12.60 22.22 27.63
N HIS A 174 -12.78 23.51 27.41
CA HIS A 174 -12.67 24.53 28.43
C HIS A 174 -13.99 24.67 29.19
#